data_362a3ebce7c0833df3a2fb3604b3939e
#
_entry.id   362a3ebce7c0833df3a2fb3604b3939e
#
_cell.length_a   1.000
_cell.length_b   1.000
_cell.length_c   1.000
_cell.angle_alpha   90.00
_cell.angle_beta   90.00
_cell.angle_gamma   90.00
#
_symmetry.space_group_name_H-M   'P 1'
#
loop_
_entity.id
_entity.type
_entity.pdbx_description
1 polymer ?
#
loop_
_entity_poly.entity_id
_entity_poly.type
_entity_poly.pdbx_seq_one_letter_code
_entity_poly.pdbx_strand_id
1 'polypeptide(L)'
;MTDAERCPVDDLATDYDIFDPDYVRDPVPAWAELRDRCPIAHTERYGGSWMPTRYEDVQAMAKMVPELSSANPGPIVIDLPNDFRDQNRQGYNAAAPITADPPEQTWTRKALLPHFTPKAIAPERSYSEQL
;
A
#
# COMPACT_ATOMS: atom_id res chain seq x y z
N MET A 1 1.59 15.77 14.77
CA MET A 1 3.02 16.15 14.61
C MET A 1 3.07 17.41 13.80
N THR A 2 3.68 18.47 14.30
CA THR A 2 3.91 19.69 13.53
C THR A 2 5.14 19.50 12.65
N ASP A 3 5.22 20.18 11.49
CA ASP A 3 6.37 20.09 10.57
C ASP A 3 7.74 20.33 11.25
N ALA A 4 7.75 21.04 12.38
CA ALA A 4 8.95 21.33 13.16
C ALA A 4 9.56 20.10 13.92
N GLU A 5 8.85 18.97 13.98
CA GLU A 5 9.29 17.76 14.71
C GLU A 5 9.80 16.65 13.77
N ARG A 6 9.78 16.87 12.46
CA ARG A 6 10.26 15.88 11.49
C ARG A 6 11.74 16.08 11.22
N CYS A 7 12.49 14.98 11.35
CA CYS A 7 13.87 14.96 10.88
C CYS A 7 13.89 15.02 9.35
N PRO A 8 14.69 15.90 8.72
CA PRO A 8 14.81 15.93 7.26
C PRO A 8 15.21 14.57 6.69
N VAL A 9 14.84 14.32 5.45
CA VAL A 9 15.29 13.13 4.70
C VAL A 9 16.71 13.37 4.21
N ASP A 10 17.65 12.53 4.67
CA ASP A 10 19.07 12.65 4.30
C ASP A 10 19.37 11.91 2.99
N ASP A 11 18.80 10.72 2.78
CA ASP A 11 18.96 9.91 1.56
C ASP A 11 17.69 9.09 1.28
N LEU A 12 17.06 9.33 0.15
CA LEU A 12 15.84 8.63 -0.28
C LEU A 12 16.00 7.10 -0.31
N ALA A 13 17.20 6.58 -0.57
CA ALA A 13 17.41 5.14 -0.67
C ALA A 13 17.34 4.41 0.68
N THR A 14 17.69 5.11 1.77
CA THR A 14 17.84 4.53 3.11
C THR A 14 17.01 5.22 4.18
N ASP A 15 16.37 6.35 3.86
CA ASP A 15 15.64 7.16 4.83
C ASP A 15 14.44 7.91 4.22
N TYR A 16 13.72 7.34 3.23
CA TYR A 16 12.55 8.00 2.67
C TYR A 16 11.44 8.21 3.73
N ASP A 17 10.72 9.32 3.59
CA ASP A 17 9.56 9.64 4.42
C ASP A 17 8.32 9.87 3.54
N ILE A 18 7.36 8.94 3.59
CA ILE A 18 6.11 9.04 2.83
C ILE A 18 5.18 10.16 3.32
N PHE A 19 5.46 10.75 4.48
CA PHE A 19 4.73 11.88 5.03
C PHE A 19 5.49 13.20 4.89
N ASP A 20 6.66 13.19 4.24
CA ASP A 20 7.37 14.42 3.90
C ASP A 20 6.47 15.31 3.02
N PRO A 21 6.33 16.62 3.30
CA PRO A 21 5.44 17.51 2.55
C PRO A 21 5.76 17.59 1.06
N ASP A 22 7.03 17.51 0.67
CA ASP A 22 7.41 17.54 -0.73
C ASP A 22 7.12 16.22 -1.42
N TYR A 23 7.35 15.08 -0.73
CA TYR A 23 6.93 13.76 -1.21
C TYR A 23 5.41 13.66 -1.38
N VAL A 24 4.63 14.14 -0.42
CA VAL A 24 3.15 14.13 -0.49
C VAL A 24 2.63 15.01 -1.63
N ARG A 25 3.30 16.14 -1.89
CA ARG A 25 2.91 17.06 -2.96
C ARG A 25 3.18 16.48 -4.34
N ASP A 26 4.35 15.88 -4.57
CA ASP A 26 4.74 15.26 -5.83
C ASP A 26 5.78 14.14 -5.60
N PRO A 27 5.35 12.87 -5.49
CA PRO A 27 6.26 11.75 -5.26
C PRO A 27 7.02 11.32 -6.52
N VAL A 28 6.65 11.80 -7.71
CA VAL A 28 7.21 11.32 -9.00
C VAL A 28 8.72 11.52 -9.11
N PRO A 29 9.29 12.68 -8.74
CA PRO A 29 10.74 12.89 -8.75
C PRO A 29 11.49 11.91 -7.84
N ALA A 30 10.97 11.67 -6.61
CA ALA A 30 11.56 10.72 -5.68
C ALA A 30 11.57 9.28 -6.25
N TRP A 31 10.47 8.85 -6.85
CA TRP A 31 10.41 7.54 -7.51
C TRP A 31 11.32 7.43 -8.74
N ALA A 32 11.50 8.51 -9.50
CA ALA A 32 12.42 8.52 -10.63
C ALA A 32 13.86 8.34 -10.15
N GLU A 33 14.28 9.08 -9.14
CA GLU A 33 15.60 8.96 -8.54
C GLU A 33 15.85 7.56 -7.98
N LEU A 34 14.89 7.00 -7.24
CA LEU A 34 15.01 5.67 -6.66
C LEU A 34 15.10 4.56 -7.73
N ARG A 35 14.35 4.66 -8.83
CA ARG A 35 14.45 3.69 -9.93
C ARG A 35 15.86 3.62 -10.52
N ASP A 36 16.56 4.74 -10.56
CA ASP A 36 17.91 4.81 -11.12
C ASP A 36 18.97 4.37 -10.12
N ARG A 37 18.86 4.79 -8.87
CA ARG A 37 19.88 4.60 -7.82
C ARG A 37 19.67 3.34 -6.97
N CYS A 38 18.45 3.13 -6.51
CA CYS A 38 18.12 2.05 -5.58
C CYS A 38 16.67 1.60 -5.80
N PRO A 39 16.41 0.66 -6.71
CA PRO A 39 15.04 0.29 -7.09
C PRO A 39 14.21 -0.35 -5.99
N ILE A 40 14.83 -0.78 -4.90
CA ILE A 40 14.17 -1.24 -3.67
C ILE A 40 14.75 -0.44 -2.52
N ALA A 41 14.12 0.67 -2.18
CA ALA A 41 14.53 1.53 -1.09
C ALA A 41 14.08 0.96 0.27
N HIS A 42 14.77 1.33 1.34
CA HIS A 42 14.43 0.97 2.72
C HIS A 42 14.42 2.20 3.61
N THR A 43 13.58 2.21 4.62
CA THR A 43 13.60 3.20 5.70
C THR A 43 13.32 2.53 7.03
N GLU A 44 13.95 3.02 8.10
CA GLU A 44 13.61 2.62 9.47
C GLU A 44 12.46 3.46 10.05
N ARG A 45 11.99 4.47 9.34
CA ARG A 45 10.88 5.32 9.79
C ARG A 45 9.61 4.49 9.93
N TYR A 46 8.80 4.82 10.92
CA TYR A 46 7.47 4.22 11.16
C TYR A 46 7.48 2.69 11.29
N GLY A 47 8.53 2.15 11.91
CA GLY A 47 8.67 0.70 12.13
C GLY A 47 9.38 -0.06 11.01
N GLY A 48 9.92 0.67 10.05
CA GLY A 48 10.64 0.10 8.91
C GLY A 48 9.74 -0.29 7.75
N SER A 49 10.16 0.03 6.54
CA SER A 49 9.47 -0.42 5.32
C SER A 49 10.38 -0.48 4.10
N TRP A 50 9.98 -1.30 3.13
CA TRP A 50 10.66 -1.46 1.85
C TRP A 50 9.77 -0.94 0.72
N MET A 51 10.32 -0.12 -0.17
CA MET A 51 9.60 0.48 -1.28
C MET A 51 10.21 0.05 -2.62
N PRO A 52 9.65 -0.96 -3.31
CA PRO A 52 10.03 -1.28 -4.67
C PRO A 52 9.47 -0.22 -5.63
N THR A 53 10.29 0.26 -6.55
CA THR A 53 9.91 1.33 -7.50
C THR A 53 9.88 0.88 -8.96
N ARG A 54 10.41 -0.30 -9.29
CA ARG A 54 10.33 -0.89 -10.64
C ARG A 54 9.15 -1.84 -10.75
N TYR A 55 8.51 -1.83 -11.91
CA TYR A 55 7.34 -2.68 -12.17
C TYR A 55 7.63 -4.18 -11.99
N GLU A 56 8.77 -4.64 -12.50
CA GLU A 56 9.19 -6.05 -12.39
C GLU A 56 9.39 -6.48 -10.93
N ASP A 57 9.95 -5.60 -10.08
CA ASP A 57 10.17 -5.89 -8.65
C ASP A 57 8.83 -5.95 -7.91
N VAL A 58 7.94 -4.98 -8.14
CA VAL A 58 6.57 -4.97 -7.58
C VAL A 58 5.81 -6.23 -8.00
N GLN A 59 5.90 -6.61 -9.30
CA GLN A 59 5.24 -7.81 -9.81
C GLN A 59 5.80 -9.09 -9.22
N ALA A 60 7.13 -9.17 -9.03
CA ALA A 60 7.79 -10.31 -8.41
C ALA A 60 7.37 -10.44 -6.94
N MET A 61 7.45 -9.35 -6.17
CA MET A 61 7.08 -9.32 -4.75
C MET A 61 5.60 -9.66 -4.53
N ALA A 62 4.71 -9.18 -5.38
CA ALA A 62 3.28 -9.50 -5.30
C ALA A 62 2.94 -11.00 -5.50
N LYS A 63 3.89 -11.79 -5.98
CA LYS A 63 3.76 -13.25 -6.18
C LYS A 63 4.47 -14.06 -5.09
N MET A 64 5.22 -13.43 -4.20
CA MET A 64 5.97 -14.08 -3.13
C MET A 64 5.03 -14.44 -1.96
N VAL A 65 4.31 -15.53 -2.13
CA VAL A 65 3.43 -16.11 -1.12
C VAL A 65 3.96 -17.52 -0.81
N PRO A 66 4.25 -17.86 0.43
CA PRO A 66 3.90 -17.17 1.70
C PRO A 66 4.96 -16.20 2.25
N GLU A 67 6.07 -15.93 1.54
CA GLU A 67 7.19 -15.12 2.05
C GLU A 67 6.75 -13.69 2.40
N LEU A 68 5.87 -13.10 1.56
CA LEU A 68 5.23 -11.81 1.82
C LEU A 68 3.73 -12.04 2.09
N SER A 69 3.31 -11.74 3.30
CA SER A 69 1.93 -11.88 3.74
C SER A 69 1.12 -10.63 3.44
N SER A 70 -0.14 -10.83 2.99
CA SER A 70 -1.16 -9.77 2.94
C SER A 70 -2.06 -9.76 4.17
N ALA A 71 -1.90 -10.73 5.07
CA ALA A 71 -2.68 -10.84 6.29
C ALA A 71 -2.30 -9.72 7.26
N ASN A 72 -3.03 -8.61 7.17
CA ASN A 72 -2.82 -7.45 8.02
C ASN A 72 -4.13 -7.05 8.71
N PRO A 73 -4.11 -6.82 10.03
CA PRO A 73 -5.29 -6.36 10.76
C PRO A 73 -5.68 -4.90 10.48
N GLY A 74 -4.91 -4.18 9.68
CA GLY A 74 -5.15 -2.78 9.35
C GLY A 74 -4.83 -2.45 7.89
N PRO A 75 -5.29 -1.30 7.38
CA PRO A 75 -5.12 -0.90 5.99
C PRO A 75 -3.68 -0.50 5.64
N ILE A 76 -2.85 -0.24 6.63
CA ILE A 76 -1.47 0.23 6.47
C ILE A 76 -0.57 -0.55 7.41
N VAL A 77 0.50 -1.13 6.87
CA VAL A 77 1.45 -1.99 7.58
C VAL A 77 2.49 -1.19 8.37
N ILE A 78 2.61 0.10 8.10
CA ILE A 78 3.56 0.97 8.77
C ILE A 78 3.04 1.50 10.11
N ASP A 79 3.93 1.71 11.06
CA ASP A 79 3.63 2.33 12.34
C ASP A 79 3.30 3.81 12.15
N LEU A 80 2.02 4.11 11.99
CA LEU A 80 1.54 5.48 11.88
C LEU A 80 1.78 6.28 13.16
N PRO A 81 2.02 7.60 13.08
CA PRO A 81 2.00 8.49 14.23
C PRO A 81 0.73 8.29 15.08
N ASN A 82 0.84 8.50 16.39
CA ASN A 82 -0.19 8.13 17.38
C ASN A 82 -1.59 8.69 17.10
N ASP A 83 -1.70 9.87 16.52
CA ASP A 83 -2.95 10.53 16.11
C ASP A 83 -3.71 9.75 15.01
N PHE A 84 -3.01 8.99 14.17
CA PHE A 84 -3.65 8.11 13.17
C PHE A 84 -3.96 6.71 13.71
N ARG A 85 -3.20 6.23 14.72
CA ARG A 85 -3.42 4.90 15.32
C ARG A 85 -4.77 4.80 16.02
N ASP A 86 -5.16 5.81 16.78
CA ASP A 86 -6.40 5.79 17.57
C ASP A 86 -7.65 5.88 16.68
N GLN A 87 -7.57 6.58 15.56
CA GLN A 87 -8.67 6.65 14.59
C GLN A 87 -8.84 5.33 13.80
N ASN A 88 -7.75 4.60 13.54
CA ASN A 88 -7.78 3.37 12.76
C ASN A 88 -8.07 2.12 13.59
N ARG A 89 -7.82 2.11 14.90
CA ARG A 89 -8.13 0.95 15.77
C ARG A 89 -9.61 0.60 15.89
N GLN A 90 -10.51 1.54 15.60
CA GLN A 90 -11.95 1.36 15.81
C GLN A 90 -12.73 0.92 14.55
N GLY A 91 -12.15 0.86 13.38
CA GLY A 91 -12.95 0.73 12.16
C GLY A 91 -12.48 -0.21 11.05
N TYR A 92 -11.25 -0.69 11.07
CA TYR A 92 -10.77 -1.54 9.99
C TYR A 92 -10.71 -3.01 10.42
N ASN A 93 -11.83 -3.69 10.23
CA ASN A 93 -11.82 -5.15 10.20
C ASN A 93 -11.02 -5.64 9.00
N ALA A 94 -10.29 -6.73 9.19
CA ALA A 94 -9.65 -7.42 8.10
C ALA A 94 -10.64 -7.61 6.94
N ALA A 95 -10.32 -7.05 5.78
CA ALA A 95 -11.20 -7.05 4.62
C ALA A 95 -10.75 -8.13 3.64
N ALA A 96 -11.16 -9.37 3.90
CA ALA A 96 -10.91 -10.45 2.93
C ALA A 96 -11.63 -10.13 1.59
N PRO A 97 -10.99 -10.40 0.46
CA PRO A 97 -9.71 -11.10 0.24
C PRO A 97 -8.47 -10.21 0.27
N ILE A 98 -8.59 -8.89 0.51
CA ILE A 98 -7.49 -7.92 0.37
C ILE A 98 -6.45 -8.12 1.47
N THR A 99 -6.91 -8.29 2.71
CA THR A 99 -6.06 -8.44 3.90
C THR A 99 -6.03 -9.88 4.41
N ALA A 100 -5.99 -10.84 3.51
CA ALA A 100 -5.95 -12.26 3.85
C ALA A 100 -4.95 -13.01 2.99
N ASP A 101 -4.35 -14.05 3.57
CA ASP A 101 -3.52 -15.01 2.87
C ASP A 101 -4.31 -16.29 2.50
N PRO A 102 -3.78 -17.15 1.62
CA PRO A 102 -4.36 -18.49 1.42
C PRO A 102 -4.39 -19.31 2.73
N PRO A 103 -5.42 -20.10 3.00
CA PRO A 103 -6.53 -20.44 2.09
C PRO A 103 -7.69 -19.42 2.10
N GLU A 104 -7.77 -18.52 3.07
CA GLU A 104 -8.89 -17.58 3.22
C GLU A 104 -9.04 -16.65 2.01
N GLN A 105 -7.95 -16.03 1.56
CA GLN A 105 -7.91 -15.22 0.35
C GLN A 105 -8.47 -15.98 -0.86
N THR A 106 -8.12 -17.24 -1.00
CA THR A 106 -8.48 -18.06 -2.18
C THR A 106 -9.98 -18.33 -2.24
N TRP A 107 -10.61 -18.76 -1.15
CA TRP A 107 -12.03 -19.07 -1.17
C TRP A 107 -12.90 -17.81 -1.22
N THR A 108 -12.53 -16.73 -0.52
CA THR A 108 -13.27 -15.47 -0.57
C THR A 108 -13.20 -14.84 -1.96
N ARG A 109 -12.01 -14.81 -2.57
CA ARG A 109 -11.84 -14.33 -3.94
C ARG A 109 -12.66 -15.16 -4.94
N LYS A 110 -12.67 -16.48 -4.79
CA LYS A 110 -13.45 -17.39 -5.64
C LYS A 110 -14.95 -17.12 -5.53
N ALA A 111 -15.45 -16.82 -4.33
CA ALA A 111 -16.85 -16.48 -4.11
C ALA A 111 -17.23 -15.14 -4.75
N LEU A 112 -16.33 -14.16 -4.76
CA LEU A 112 -16.59 -12.82 -5.31
C LEU A 112 -16.44 -12.74 -6.83
N LEU A 113 -15.52 -13.51 -7.43
CA LEU A 113 -15.19 -13.42 -8.85
C LEU A 113 -16.40 -13.45 -9.82
N PRO A 114 -17.44 -14.26 -9.62
CA PRO A 114 -18.61 -14.27 -10.52
C PRO A 114 -19.31 -12.92 -10.62
N HIS A 115 -19.27 -12.10 -9.56
CA HIS A 115 -19.91 -10.78 -9.49
C HIS A 115 -19.10 -9.67 -10.16
N PHE A 116 -17.81 -9.92 -10.44
CA PHE A 116 -16.90 -8.96 -11.07
C PHE A 116 -16.48 -9.35 -12.50
N THR A 117 -17.23 -10.25 -13.14
CA THR A 117 -17.00 -10.57 -14.54
C THR A 117 -17.44 -9.42 -15.45
N PRO A 118 -16.87 -9.22 -16.65
CA PRO A 118 -17.32 -8.21 -17.59
C PRO A 118 -18.82 -8.24 -17.85
N LYS A 119 -19.40 -9.44 -17.91
CA LYS A 119 -20.85 -9.64 -18.09
C LYS A 119 -21.66 -9.17 -16.89
N ALA A 120 -21.17 -9.40 -15.67
CA ALA A 120 -21.86 -8.98 -14.45
C ALA A 120 -21.81 -7.46 -14.27
N ILE A 121 -20.69 -6.81 -14.65
CA ILE A 121 -20.47 -5.37 -14.47
C ILE A 121 -21.08 -4.54 -15.62
N ALA A 122 -21.31 -5.14 -16.83
CA ALA A 122 -21.79 -4.39 -17.98
C ALA A 122 -23.10 -3.59 -17.74
N PRO A 123 -24.09 -4.08 -16.96
CA PRO A 123 -25.29 -3.31 -16.65
C PRO A 123 -25.03 -2.04 -15.83
N GLU A 124 -23.98 -2.05 -14.98
CA GLU A 124 -23.65 -0.94 -14.09
C GLU A 124 -23.07 0.27 -14.84
N ARG A 125 -22.60 0.06 -16.06
CA ARG A 125 -22.02 1.12 -16.90
C ARG A 125 -23.01 2.24 -17.17
N SER A 126 -24.24 1.90 -17.56
CA SER A 126 -25.28 2.88 -17.87
C SER A 126 -25.72 3.69 -16.64
N TYR A 127 -25.67 3.05 -15.47
CA TYR A 127 -25.93 3.73 -14.20
C TYR A 127 -24.82 4.72 -13.84
N SER A 128 -23.56 4.31 -13.98
CA SER A 128 -22.41 5.16 -13.70
C SER A 128 -22.28 6.36 -14.65
N GLU A 129 -22.75 6.21 -15.91
CA GLU A 129 -22.76 7.30 -16.91
C GLU A 129 -23.86 8.36 -16.65
N GLN A 130 -24.79 8.08 -15.73
CA GLN A 130 -25.91 8.99 -15.36
C GLN A 130 -25.61 9.79 -14.08
N LEU A 131 -24.53 9.47 -13.35
CA LEU A 131 -24.07 10.18 -12.15
C LEU A 131 -23.10 11.30 -12.49
#